data_cddebc659ea77fa1abf43045c8f787ee
#
_entry.id   cddebc659ea77fa1abf43045c8f787ee
#
_cell.length_a   1.000
_cell.length_b   1.000
_cell.length_c   1.000
_cell.angle_alpha   90.00
_cell.angle_beta   90.00
_cell.angle_gamma   90.00
#
_symmetry.space_group_name_H-M   'P 1'
#
loop_
_entity.id
_entity.type
_entity.pdbx_description
1 polymer ?
#
loop_
_entity_poly.entity_id
_entity_poly.type
_entity_poly.pdbx_seq_one_letter_code
_entity_poly.pdbx_strand_id
1 'polypeptide(L)'
;LGMVGVTMGTSVLTQSVADPMFDPFWAEMDRRGVILFFHPSGLGACSPLVQADNLTWPIGATIEDTMVAAHLIVKQIPKRYPRVRIIIPHLGGEISMLMRRLDSQKKLYMPADAEPASVTAKRFWYDTVSHAYPLALRLACESFGTDRMVLGSDYPYEVGELYQRCVDYVADPGVGLTSDQVEAILDRNAQALFRFVPKPPVSR
;
A
#
# COMPACT_ATOMS: atom_id res chain seq x y z
N LEU A 1 6.77 7.22 23.50
CA LEU A 1 6.36 8.42 22.74
C LEU A 1 4.92 8.28 22.19
N GLY A 2 4.26 7.12 22.35
CA GLY A 2 2.88 6.91 21.90
C GLY A 2 2.67 6.87 20.37
N MET A 3 3.73 6.66 19.59
CA MET A 3 3.63 6.50 18.15
C MET A 3 2.94 5.17 17.80
N VAL A 4 2.06 5.21 16.79
CA VAL A 4 1.26 4.06 16.36
C VAL A 4 1.93 3.24 15.25
N GLY A 5 2.93 3.79 14.59
CA GLY A 5 3.62 3.15 13.48
C GLY A 5 4.89 3.89 13.06
N VAL A 6 5.49 3.45 11.98
CA VAL A 6 6.67 4.04 11.36
C VAL A 6 6.46 4.19 9.86
N THR A 7 7.11 5.18 9.27
CA THR A 7 7.21 5.35 7.82
C THR A 7 8.64 5.03 7.39
N MET A 8 8.79 4.35 6.26
CA MET A 8 10.11 4.11 5.66
C MET A 8 10.06 4.18 4.14
N GLY A 9 11.22 4.42 3.52
CA GLY A 9 11.35 4.38 2.06
C GLY A 9 11.18 2.97 1.49
N THR A 10 10.92 2.89 0.20
CA THR A 10 10.74 1.65 -0.56
C THR A 10 12.01 0.82 -0.70
N SER A 11 13.15 1.43 -0.45
CA SER A 11 14.48 0.80 -0.39
C SER A 11 15.38 1.48 0.65
N VAL A 12 16.45 0.83 1.05
CA VAL A 12 17.50 1.40 1.92
C VAL A 12 18.82 1.35 1.14
N LEU A 13 19.35 2.49 0.77
CA LEU A 13 20.58 2.61 -0.04
C LEU A 13 20.53 1.67 -1.27
N THR A 14 19.42 1.70 -1.99
CA THR A 14 19.13 0.84 -3.16
C THR A 14 18.98 -0.66 -2.87
N GLN A 15 19.09 -1.09 -1.62
CA GLN A 15 18.83 -2.47 -1.22
C GLN A 15 17.33 -2.69 -0.98
N SER A 16 16.84 -3.84 -1.41
CA SER A 16 15.46 -4.24 -1.11
C SER A 16 15.26 -4.39 0.38
N VAL A 17 14.20 -3.80 0.92
CA VAL A 17 13.81 -3.97 2.33
C VAL A 17 13.41 -5.40 2.68
N ALA A 18 13.18 -6.24 1.68
CA ALA A 18 12.91 -7.67 1.83
C ALA A 18 14.18 -8.54 1.80
N ASP A 19 15.38 -7.94 1.69
CA ASP A 19 16.63 -8.67 1.78
C ASP A 19 16.77 -9.31 3.17
N PRO A 20 17.30 -10.55 3.27
CA PRO A 20 17.51 -11.23 4.55
C PRO A 20 18.31 -10.43 5.60
N MET A 21 19.15 -9.49 5.18
CA MET A 21 19.86 -8.61 6.12
C MET A 21 18.91 -7.80 7.02
N PHE A 22 17.66 -7.55 6.56
CA PHE A 22 16.63 -6.85 7.33
C PHE A 22 15.73 -7.78 8.16
N ASP A 23 15.97 -9.09 8.18
CA ASP A 23 15.18 -10.03 9.01
C ASP A 23 15.14 -9.64 10.51
N PRO A 24 16.22 -9.13 11.13
CA PRO A 24 16.16 -8.64 12.51
C PRO A 24 15.21 -7.44 12.68
N PHE A 25 15.15 -6.53 11.70
CA PHE A 25 14.20 -5.41 11.69
C PHE A 25 12.77 -5.94 11.61
N TRP A 26 12.47 -6.83 10.68
CA TRP A 26 11.14 -7.42 10.52
C TRP A 26 10.69 -8.17 11.78
N ALA A 27 11.59 -8.94 12.40
CA ALA A 27 11.31 -9.66 13.63
C ALA A 27 10.93 -8.72 14.78
N GLU A 28 11.63 -7.60 14.92
CA GLU A 28 11.32 -6.61 15.97
C GLU A 28 10.00 -5.86 15.67
N MET A 29 9.73 -5.50 14.40
CA MET A 29 8.46 -4.91 14.00
C MET A 29 7.28 -5.87 14.27
N ASP A 30 7.46 -7.15 13.95
CA ASP A 30 6.44 -8.17 14.21
C ASP A 30 6.22 -8.36 15.72
N ARG A 31 7.28 -8.46 16.52
CA ARG A 31 7.19 -8.58 17.97
C ARG A 31 6.36 -7.46 18.59
N ARG A 32 6.47 -6.25 18.05
CA ARG A 32 5.72 -5.05 18.51
C ARG A 32 4.33 -4.92 17.87
N GLY A 33 4.03 -5.62 16.77
CA GLY A 33 2.79 -5.48 16.02
C GLY A 33 2.61 -4.08 15.42
N VAL A 34 3.67 -3.55 14.82
CA VAL A 34 3.77 -2.17 14.31
C VAL A 34 2.96 -2.01 13.02
N ILE A 35 2.46 -0.78 12.79
CA ILE A 35 2.04 -0.34 11.47
C ILE A 35 3.26 0.20 10.75
N LEU A 36 3.53 -0.30 9.55
CA LEU A 36 4.61 0.16 8.69
C LEU A 36 4.01 0.74 7.41
N PHE A 37 4.21 2.03 7.19
CA PHE A 37 3.80 2.73 5.98
C PHE A 37 5.01 2.92 5.08
N PHE A 38 4.96 2.40 3.86
CA PHE A 38 5.97 2.71 2.86
C PHE A 38 5.69 4.05 2.20
N HIS A 39 6.73 4.73 1.77
CA HIS A 39 6.63 5.95 1.00
C HIS A 39 7.71 5.96 -0.09
N PRO A 40 7.37 6.26 -1.35
CA PRO A 40 8.37 6.33 -2.40
C PRO A 40 9.45 7.35 -2.07
N SER A 41 10.68 7.03 -2.43
CA SER A 41 11.87 7.79 -2.07
C SER A 41 12.29 8.81 -3.14
N GLY A 42 11.63 8.80 -4.30
CA GLY A 42 11.99 9.63 -5.44
C GLY A 42 13.22 9.12 -6.20
N LEU A 43 13.61 7.86 -5.98
CA LEU A 43 14.73 7.24 -6.70
C LEU A 43 14.30 6.61 -8.05
N GLY A 44 12.98 6.57 -8.32
CA GLY A 44 12.42 5.98 -9.55
C GLY A 44 12.89 4.54 -9.78
N ALA A 45 12.89 3.74 -8.70
CA ALA A 45 13.45 2.39 -8.69
C ALA A 45 14.90 2.33 -9.23
N CYS A 46 15.66 3.41 -9.05
CA CYS A 46 17.04 3.58 -9.53
C CYS A 46 17.19 3.55 -11.05
N SER A 47 16.12 3.81 -11.80
CA SER A 47 16.15 3.84 -13.26
C SER A 47 16.44 5.24 -13.80
N PRO A 48 17.54 5.46 -14.53
CA PRO A 48 17.78 6.73 -15.22
C PRO A 48 16.66 7.10 -16.21
N LEU A 49 15.98 6.12 -16.80
CA LEU A 49 14.88 6.36 -17.73
C LEU A 49 13.64 6.92 -17.01
N VAL A 50 13.39 6.51 -15.78
CA VAL A 50 12.31 7.06 -14.97
C VAL A 50 12.64 8.50 -14.51
N GLN A 51 13.93 8.78 -14.28
CA GLN A 51 14.37 10.11 -13.87
C GLN A 51 14.39 11.12 -15.04
N ALA A 52 14.51 10.63 -16.27
CA ALA A 52 14.44 11.48 -17.45
C ALA A 52 13.04 12.12 -17.60
N ASP A 53 12.99 13.28 -18.24
CA ASP A 53 11.74 14.01 -18.54
C ASP A 53 10.87 14.33 -17.30
N ASN A 54 11.49 14.40 -16.12
CA ASN A 54 10.83 14.64 -14.83
C ASN A 54 9.77 13.60 -14.45
N LEU A 55 9.92 12.36 -14.88
CA LEU A 55 8.97 11.27 -14.61
C LEU A 55 9.13 10.64 -13.21
N THR A 56 10.05 11.11 -12.39
CA THR A 56 10.32 10.55 -11.05
C THR A 56 9.07 10.46 -10.20
N TRP A 57 8.28 11.52 -10.12
CA TRP A 57 7.05 11.52 -9.32
C TRP A 57 5.84 10.99 -10.08
N PRO A 58 5.59 11.40 -11.36
CA PRO A 58 4.41 10.92 -12.07
C PRO A 58 4.38 9.41 -12.32
N ILE A 59 5.53 8.77 -12.46
CA ILE A 59 5.65 7.33 -12.77
C ILE A 59 6.53 6.63 -11.74
N GLY A 60 7.67 7.25 -11.40
CA GLY A 60 8.68 6.61 -10.56
C GLY A 60 8.17 6.26 -9.16
N ALA A 61 7.31 7.08 -8.57
CA ALA A 61 6.71 6.82 -7.27
C ALA A 61 5.93 5.50 -7.28
N THR A 62 5.01 5.31 -8.21
CA THR A 62 4.20 4.08 -8.31
C THR A 62 5.02 2.86 -8.71
N ILE A 63 6.08 3.04 -9.52
CA ILE A 63 7.06 1.97 -9.80
C ILE A 63 7.77 1.55 -8.51
N GLU A 64 8.20 2.48 -7.66
CA GLU A 64 8.83 2.14 -6.37
C GLU A 64 7.88 1.34 -5.47
N ASP A 65 6.61 1.73 -5.39
CA ASP A 65 5.59 1.02 -4.63
C ASP A 65 5.34 -0.39 -5.18
N THR A 66 5.27 -0.51 -6.50
CA THR A 66 5.17 -1.81 -7.18
C THR A 66 6.37 -2.71 -6.84
N MET A 67 7.57 -2.15 -6.88
CA MET A 67 8.80 -2.90 -6.60
C MET A 67 8.89 -3.35 -5.15
N VAL A 68 8.57 -2.47 -4.19
CA VAL A 68 8.59 -2.87 -2.77
C VAL A 68 7.53 -3.94 -2.50
N ALA A 69 6.30 -3.77 -3.00
CA ALA A 69 5.24 -4.76 -2.86
C ALA A 69 5.66 -6.12 -3.45
N ALA A 70 6.22 -6.12 -4.68
CA ALA A 70 6.69 -7.33 -5.34
C ALA A 70 7.79 -8.04 -4.53
N HIS A 71 8.79 -7.32 -4.03
CA HIS A 71 9.84 -7.91 -3.20
C HIS A 71 9.31 -8.51 -1.89
N LEU A 72 8.39 -7.80 -1.20
CA LEU A 72 7.76 -8.30 0.01
C LEU A 72 6.93 -9.56 -0.24
N ILE A 73 6.23 -9.62 -1.39
CA ILE A 73 5.49 -10.81 -1.84
C ILE A 73 6.44 -11.97 -2.10
N VAL A 74 7.48 -11.75 -2.91
CA VAL A 74 8.45 -12.80 -3.28
C VAL A 74 9.12 -13.41 -2.05
N LYS A 75 9.48 -12.59 -1.09
CA LYS A 75 10.11 -13.02 0.17
C LYS A 75 9.11 -13.43 1.25
N GLN A 76 7.80 -13.45 0.92
CA GLN A 76 6.71 -13.84 1.83
C GLN A 76 6.75 -13.08 3.17
N ILE A 77 7.16 -11.82 3.17
CA ILE A 77 7.32 -11.00 4.38
C ILE A 77 6.01 -10.93 5.18
N PRO A 78 4.83 -10.66 4.58
CA PRO A 78 3.58 -10.60 5.36
C PRO A 78 3.16 -11.94 5.97
N LYS A 79 3.64 -13.07 5.40
CA LYS A 79 3.40 -14.41 5.95
C LYS A 79 4.37 -14.73 7.07
N ARG A 80 5.65 -14.36 6.91
CA ARG A 80 6.71 -14.59 7.90
C ARG A 80 6.55 -13.71 9.14
N TYR A 81 6.01 -12.50 8.95
CA TYR A 81 5.85 -11.48 9.99
C TYR A 81 4.40 -10.97 10.06
N PRO A 82 3.43 -11.82 10.47
CA PRO A 82 2.00 -11.57 10.30
C PRO A 82 1.43 -10.48 11.20
N ARG A 83 2.16 -10.05 12.24
CA ARG A 83 1.69 -8.99 13.13
C ARG A 83 2.08 -7.59 12.65
N VAL A 84 2.98 -7.48 11.67
CA VAL A 84 3.29 -6.21 11.02
C VAL A 84 2.16 -5.86 10.06
N ARG A 85 1.53 -4.71 10.25
CA ARG A 85 0.48 -4.19 9.38
C ARG A 85 1.13 -3.26 8.36
N ILE A 86 1.37 -3.77 7.16
CA ILE A 86 2.09 -3.07 6.11
C ILE A 86 1.10 -2.31 5.24
N ILE A 87 1.28 -1.00 5.08
CA ILE A 87 0.52 -0.16 4.15
C ILE A 87 1.40 0.11 2.93
N ILE A 88 0.91 -0.25 1.75
CA ILE A 88 1.52 0.08 0.45
C ILE A 88 0.72 1.25 -0.14
N PRO A 89 1.36 2.39 -0.43
CA PRO A 89 0.67 3.57 -0.95
C PRO A 89 0.26 3.43 -2.42
N HIS A 90 -0.48 4.41 -2.92
CA HIS A 90 -0.90 4.56 -4.32
C HIS A 90 -1.57 3.29 -4.87
N LEU A 91 -2.53 2.71 -4.11
CA LEU A 91 -3.19 1.44 -4.48
C LEU A 91 -2.21 0.28 -4.71
N GLY A 92 -0.98 0.38 -4.21
CA GLY A 92 0.10 -0.59 -4.46
C GLY A 92 0.83 -0.40 -5.78
N GLY A 93 0.75 0.80 -6.38
CA GLY A 93 1.29 1.06 -7.71
C GLY A 93 0.59 0.19 -8.77
N GLU A 94 1.36 -0.40 -9.65
CA GLU A 94 0.86 -1.26 -10.73
C GLU A 94 0.66 -2.72 -10.31
N ILE A 95 0.86 -3.08 -9.02
CA ILE A 95 0.88 -4.49 -8.60
C ILE A 95 -0.46 -5.21 -8.85
N SER A 96 -1.60 -4.50 -8.78
CA SER A 96 -2.92 -5.05 -9.09
C SER A 96 -3.03 -5.56 -10.51
N MET A 97 -2.47 -4.84 -11.49
CA MET A 97 -2.43 -5.24 -12.90
C MET A 97 -1.53 -6.47 -13.13
N LEU A 98 -0.55 -6.69 -12.25
CA LEU A 98 0.46 -7.73 -12.39
C LEU A 98 0.09 -9.04 -11.69
N MET A 99 -0.97 -9.09 -10.87
CA MET A 99 -1.29 -10.24 -10.03
C MET A 99 -1.39 -11.55 -10.81
N ARG A 100 -2.16 -11.59 -11.89
CA ARG A 100 -2.30 -12.79 -12.70
C ARG A 100 -0.97 -13.23 -13.36
N ARG A 101 -0.18 -12.25 -13.81
CA ARG A 101 1.14 -12.52 -14.38
C ARG A 101 2.10 -13.10 -13.34
N LEU A 102 2.11 -12.51 -12.15
CA LEU A 102 2.93 -13.01 -11.04
C LEU A 102 2.54 -14.44 -10.66
N ASP A 103 1.26 -14.72 -10.50
CA ASP A 103 0.80 -16.06 -10.17
C ASP A 103 1.14 -17.09 -11.26
N SER A 104 0.91 -16.77 -12.52
CA SER A 104 1.18 -17.68 -13.64
C SER A 104 2.66 -17.97 -13.81
N GLN A 105 3.52 -17.03 -13.48
CA GLN A 105 4.98 -17.15 -13.60
C GLN A 105 5.68 -17.49 -12.27
N LYS A 106 4.93 -17.78 -11.21
CA LYS A 106 5.46 -18.04 -9.86
C LYS A 106 6.68 -18.97 -9.85
N LYS A 107 6.65 -20.02 -10.66
CA LYS A 107 7.74 -21.02 -10.73
C LYS A 107 9.10 -20.45 -11.16
N LEU A 108 9.14 -19.26 -11.78
CA LEU A 108 10.37 -18.64 -12.24
C LEU A 108 11.12 -17.89 -11.14
N TYR A 109 10.42 -17.46 -10.07
CA TYR A 109 10.99 -16.49 -9.13
C TYR A 109 10.63 -16.77 -7.65
N MET A 110 9.79 -17.77 -7.36
CA MET A 110 9.41 -18.12 -6.00
C MET A 110 9.59 -19.62 -5.74
N PRO A 111 9.86 -20.02 -4.48
CA PRO A 111 9.83 -21.43 -4.08
C PRO A 111 8.48 -22.08 -4.38
N ALA A 112 8.49 -23.39 -4.61
CA ALA A 112 7.27 -24.14 -4.96
C ALA A 112 6.19 -24.06 -3.86
N ASP A 113 6.60 -24.08 -2.61
CA ASP A 113 5.75 -24.02 -1.41
C ASP A 113 5.34 -22.61 -0.98
N ALA A 114 5.85 -21.56 -1.67
CA ALA A 114 5.43 -20.19 -1.41
C ALA A 114 3.95 -19.99 -1.75
N GLU A 115 3.27 -19.09 -1.04
CA GLU A 115 1.91 -18.67 -1.39
C GLU A 115 1.91 -17.97 -2.76
N PRO A 116 0.82 -18.06 -3.55
CA PRO A 116 0.63 -17.23 -4.73
C PRO A 116 0.75 -15.74 -4.40
N ALA A 117 1.22 -14.95 -5.35
CA ALA A 117 1.36 -13.51 -5.18
C ALA A 117 0.02 -12.85 -4.83
N SER A 118 -1.07 -13.27 -5.48
CA SER A 118 -2.43 -12.77 -5.21
C SER A 118 -2.93 -13.07 -3.80
N VAL A 119 -2.47 -14.14 -3.16
CA VAL A 119 -2.80 -14.47 -1.77
C VAL A 119 -2.00 -13.60 -0.81
N THR A 120 -0.69 -13.46 -1.05
CA THR A 120 0.18 -12.64 -0.20
C THR A 120 -0.17 -11.15 -0.29
N ALA A 121 -0.52 -10.66 -1.48
CA ALA A 121 -0.92 -9.27 -1.71
C ALA A 121 -2.14 -8.86 -0.88
N LYS A 122 -3.08 -9.76 -0.64
CA LYS A 122 -4.26 -9.50 0.22
C LYS A 122 -3.93 -9.34 1.70
N ARG A 123 -2.70 -9.56 2.12
CA ARG A 123 -2.25 -9.34 3.50
C ARG A 123 -1.82 -7.92 3.77
N PHE A 124 -1.54 -7.13 2.73
CA PHE A 124 -1.23 -5.71 2.84
C PHE A 124 -2.48 -4.86 3.11
N TRP A 125 -2.24 -3.69 3.62
CA TRP A 125 -3.14 -2.55 3.59
C TRP A 125 -2.74 -1.67 2.42
N TYR A 126 -3.69 -0.94 1.86
CA TYR A 126 -3.47 -0.03 0.74
C TYR A 126 -4.17 1.29 1.02
N ASP A 127 -3.59 2.41 0.63
CA ASP A 127 -4.33 3.65 0.59
C ASP A 127 -5.05 3.84 -0.75
N THR A 128 -5.94 4.82 -0.81
CA THR A 128 -6.74 5.12 -2.01
C THR A 128 -6.13 6.20 -2.89
N VAL A 129 -4.86 6.53 -2.73
CA VAL A 129 -4.21 7.55 -3.57
C VAL A 129 -4.14 7.08 -5.02
N SER A 130 -4.80 7.82 -5.92
CA SER A 130 -4.80 7.52 -7.37
C SER A 130 -5.23 8.73 -8.20
N HIS A 131 -5.02 9.96 -7.70
CA HIS A 131 -5.48 11.18 -8.34
C HIS A 131 -6.99 11.15 -8.71
N ALA A 132 -7.80 10.55 -7.83
CA ALA A 132 -9.23 10.38 -7.99
C ALA A 132 -9.63 9.63 -9.29
N TYR A 133 -8.92 8.54 -9.61
CA TYR A 133 -9.21 7.71 -10.79
C TYR A 133 -10.04 6.46 -10.41
N PRO A 134 -11.38 6.44 -10.69
CA PRO A 134 -12.26 5.37 -10.22
C PRO A 134 -11.90 3.98 -10.72
N LEU A 135 -11.42 3.84 -11.96
CA LEU A 135 -11.06 2.53 -12.51
C LEU A 135 -9.84 1.91 -11.82
N ALA A 136 -8.88 2.73 -11.38
CA ALA A 136 -7.73 2.23 -10.62
C ALA A 136 -8.16 1.70 -9.25
N LEU A 137 -9.01 2.47 -8.53
CA LEU A 137 -9.55 2.02 -7.25
C LEU A 137 -10.39 0.75 -7.39
N ARG A 138 -11.25 0.68 -8.42
CA ARG A 138 -12.02 -0.52 -8.72
C ARG A 138 -11.12 -1.73 -8.91
N LEU A 139 -10.08 -1.63 -9.75
CA LEU A 139 -9.14 -2.72 -9.99
C LEU A 139 -8.46 -3.18 -8.70
N ALA A 140 -8.03 -2.23 -7.86
CA ALA A 140 -7.39 -2.55 -6.58
C ALA A 140 -8.37 -3.26 -5.63
N CYS A 141 -9.62 -2.76 -5.51
CA CYS A 141 -10.66 -3.39 -4.69
C CYS A 141 -10.99 -4.81 -5.17
N GLU A 142 -11.11 -5.03 -6.48
CA GLU A 142 -11.35 -6.36 -7.06
C GLU A 142 -10.15 -7.30 -6.83
N SER A 143 -8.93 -6.78 -6.85
CA SER A 143 -7.69 -7.57 -6.69
C SER A 143 -7.42 -7.94 -5.23
N PHE A 144 -7.60 -7.00 -4.31
CA PHE A 144 -7.13 -7.13 -2.93
C PHE A 144 -8.27 -7.23 -1.90
N GLY A 145 -9.48 -6.82 -2.26
CA GLY A 145 -10.61 -6.64 -1.34
C GLY A 145 -10.70 -5.20 -0.85
N THR A 146 -11.81 -4.89 -0.16
CA THR A 146 -12.09 -3.55 0.37
C THR A 146 -11.81 -3.41 1.86
N ASP A 147 -11.64 -4.52 2.56
CA ASP A 147 -11.48 -4.61 4.02
C ASP A 147 -10.12 -4.10 4.52
N ARG A 148 -9.17 -3.88 3.62
CA ARG A 148 -7.83 -3.37 3.90
C ARG A 148 -7.47 -2.14 3.08
N MET A 149 -8.46 -1.47 2.50
CA MET A 149 -8.30 -0.16 1.88
C MET A 149 -8.53 0.93 2.94
N VAL A 150 -7.69 1.96 2.94
CA VAL A 150 -7.83 3.13 3.81
C VAL A 150 -7.75 4.40 2.98
N LEU A 151 -8.47 5.44 3.38
CA LEU A 151 -8.41 6.72 2.69
C LEU A 151 -7.00 7.31 2.73
N GLY A 152 -6.50 7.69 1.57
CA GLY A 152 -5.30 8.51 1.37
C GLY A 152 -5.57 9.62 0.36
N SER A 153 -4.96 10.77 0.53
CA SER A 153 -5.17 11.96 -0.31
C SER A 153 -3.92 12.47 -1.03
N ASP A 154 -2.77 11.95 -0.65
CA ASP A 154 -1.46 12.45 -1.13
C ASP A 154 -1.20 13.94 -0.81
N TYR A 155 -1.84 14.46 0.27
CA TYR A 155 -1.56 15.82 0.71
C TYR A 155 -0.10 15.95 1.15
N PRO A 156 0.65 17.00 0.76
CA PRO A 156 0.20 18.24 0.11
C PRO A 156 0.34 18.28 -1.41
N TYR A 157 0.55 17.17 -2.10
CA TYR A 157 0.61 17.16 -3.57
C TYR A 157 -0.77 17.41 -4.18
N GLU A 158 -1.81 16.80 -3.61
CA GLU A 158 -3.20 17.08 -3.96
C GLU A 158 -3.78 18.13 -3.02
N VAL A 159 -4.20 19.27 -3.56
CA VAL A 159 -4.73 20.41 -2.81
C VAL A 159 -6.01 20.98 -3.45
N GLY A 160 -6.74 21.79 -2.70
CA GLY A 160 -7.95 22.46 -3.17
C GLY A 160 -9.03 21.47 -3.62
N GLU A 161 -9.57 21.65 -4.82
CA GLU A 161 -10.62 20.77 -5.36
C GLU A 161 -10.16 19.34 -5.59
N LEU A 162 -8.88 19.13 -5.96
CA LEU A 162 -8.31 17.79 -6.14
C LEU A 162 -8.29 17.03 -4.82
N TYR A 163 -7.93 17.69 -3.73
CA TYR A 163 -7.97 17.07 -2.39
C TYR A 163 -9.38 16.57 -2.04
N GLN A 164 -10.41 17.39 -2.27
CA GLN A 164 -11.80 16.98 -2.04
C GLN A 164 -12.19 15.81 -2.95
N ARG A 165 -11.79 15.84 -4.22
CA ARG A 165 -12.06 14.76 -5.16
C ARG A 165 -11.42 13.44 -4.74
N CYS A 166 -10.25 13.45 -4.07
CA CYS A 166 -9.62 12.23 -3.52
C CYS A 166 -10.47 11.56 -2.43
N VAL A 167 -11.37 12.29 -1.81
CA VAL A 167 -12.36 11.72 -0.87
C VAL A 167 -13.60 11.24 -1.63
N ASP A 168 -14.17 12.13 -2.47
CA ASP A 168 -15.47 11.92 -3.11
C ASP A 168 -15.46 10.76 -4.11
N TYR A 169 -14.36 10.54 -4.82
CA TYR A 169 -14.27 9.49 -5.84
C TYR A 169 -14.41 8.07 -5.31
N VAL A 170 -14.18 7.86 -3.99
CA VAL A 170 -14.38 6.55 -3.36
C VAL A 170 -15.84 6.11 -3.48
N ALA A 171 -16.77 7.08 -3.48
CA ALA A 171 -18.20 6.85 -3.68
C ALA A 171 -18.64 6.95 -5.15
N ASP A 172 -17.72 7.14 -6.10
CA ASP A 172 -18.04 7.22 -7.52
C ASP A 172 -18.68 5.92 -8.01
N PRO A 173 -19.82 5.96 -8.73
CA PRO A 173 -20.47 4.78 -9.27
C PRO A 173 -19.56 3.91 -10.17
N GLY A 174 -18.56 4.52 -10.82
CA GLY A 174 -17.57 3.81 -11.63
C GLY A 174 -16.65 2.87 -10.84
N VAL A 175 -16.51 3.07 -9.54
CA VAL A 175 -15.80 2.14 -8.64
C VAL A 175 -16.64 0.89 -8.37
N GLY A 176 -17.96 1.03 -8.25
CA GLY A 176 -18.89 -0.08 -8.06
C GLY A 176 -18.95 -0.60 -6.61
N LEU A 177 -18.66 0.24 -5.64
CA LEU A 177 -18.72 -0.11 -4.21
C LEU A 177 -20.13 0.05 -3.65
N THR A 178 -20.47 -0.76 -2.66
CA THR A 178 -21.68 -0.55 -1.83
C THR A 178 -21.44 0.58 -0.84
N SER A 179 -22.50 1.19 -0.31
CA SER A 179 -22.40 2.24 0.71
C SER A 179 -21.63 1.77 1.95
N ASP A 180 -21.78 0.52 2.36
CA ASP A 180 -21.06 -0.07 3.48
C ASP A 180 -19.54 -0.17 3.21
N GLN A 181 -19.15 -0.54 1.97
CA GLN A 181 -17.75 -0.57 1.56
C GLN A 181 -17.14 0.84 1.48
N VAL A 182 -17.89 1.81 0.96
CA VAL A 182 -17.46 3.23 0.95
C VAL A 182 -17.18 3.71 2.37
N GLU A 183 -18.12 3.52 3.29
CA GLU A 183 -17.95 3.92 4.68
C GLU A 183 -16.79 3.16 5.35
N ALA A 184 -16.60 1.88 5.03
CA ALA A 184 -15.47 1.13 5.54
C ALA A 184 -14.13 1.72 5.10
N ILE A 185 -13.98 2.07 3.82
CA ILE A 185 -12.74 2.65 3.27
C ILE A 185 -12.49 4.05 3.84
N LEU A 186 -13.54 4.88 3.91
CA LEU A 186 -13.41 6.27 4.37
C LEU A 186 -13.14 6.40 5.88
N ASP A 187 -13.55 5.41 6.69
CA ASP A 187 -13.49 5.53 8.15
C ASP A 187 -13.14 4.23 8.87
N ARG A 188 -14.00 3.20 8.83
CA ARG A 188 -13.93 2.03 9.72
C ARG A 188 -12.62 1.24 9.59
N ASN A 189 -12.08 1.12 8.38
CA ASN A 189 -10.83 0.39 8.14
C ASN A 189 -9.65 1.08 8.83
N ALA A 190 -9.58 2.42 8.77
CA ALA A 190 -8.55 3.19 9.46
C ALA A 190 -8.69 3.06 10.98
N GLN A 191 -9.92 3.11 11.52
CA GLN A 191 -10.17 2.87 12.94
C GLN A 191 -9.65 1.49 13.39
N ALA A 192 -9.95 0.45 12.61
CA ALA A 192 -9.49 -0.91 12.89
C ALA A 192 -7.97 -1.05 12.78
N LEU A 193 -7.37 -0.44 11.76
CA LEU A 193 -5.93 -0.48 11.53
C LEU A 193 -5.15 0.21 12.65
N PHE A 194 -5.52 1.45 12.95
CA PHE A 194 -4.81 2.30 13.93
C PHE A 194 -5.30 2.08 15.37
N ARG A 195 -6.40 1.33 15.58
CA ARG A 195 -7.02 1.11 16.88
C ARG A 195 -7.33 2.42 17.60
N PHE A 196 -7.84 3.40 16.86
CA PHE A 196 -8.30 4.65 17.46
C PHE A 196 -9.45 4.37 18.40
N VAL A 197 -9.30 4.80 19.67
CA VAL A 197 -10.41 4.93 20.59
C VAL A 197 -10.98 6.33 20.34
N PRO A 198 -12.24 6.47 19.90
CA PRO A 198 -12.85 7.79 19.75
C PRO A 198 -12.75 8.56 21.07
N LYS A 199 -12.17 9.76 21.07
CA LYS A 199 -12.26 10.63 22.22
C LYS A 199 -13.73 10.99 22.43
N PRO A 200 -14.25 10.94 23.67
CA PRO A 200 -15.60 11.44 23.92
C PRO A 200 -15.71 12.88 23.43
N PRO A 201 -16.89 13.29 22.90
CA PRO A 201 -17.07 14.66 22.44
C PRO A 201 -16.72 15.62 23.59
N VAL A 202 -15.89 16.61 23.27
CA VAL A 202 -15.57 17.68 24.22
C VAL A 202 -16.87 18.42 24.44
N SER A 203 -17.43 18.33 25.67
CA SER A 203 -18.58 19.13 26.08
C SER A 203 -18.19 20.60 25.96
N ARG A 204 -18.86 21.32 25.07
CA ARG A 204 -18.71 22.78 24.94
C ARG A 204 -19.36 23.48 26.16
#